data_a636b0befd63e0b7b2986da5f4237ce9
#
_entry.id   a636b0befd63e0b7b2986da5f4237ce9
#
_cell.length_a   1.000
_cell.length_b   1.000
_cell.length_c   1.000
_cell.angle_alpha   90.00
_cell.angle_beta   90.00
_cell.angle_gamma   90.00
#
_symmetry.space_group_name_H-M   'P 1'
#
loop_
_entity.id
_entity.type
_entity.pdbx_description
1 polymer ?
#
loop_
_entity_poly.entity_id
_entity_poly.type
_entity_poly.pdbx_seq_one_letter_code
_entity_poly.pdbx_strand_id
1 'polypeptide(L)'
;MSIRFSDAGLRALGYPPPHIQYNMPDLSDLFPRNMANVSLDRLTGNFRGPKSHSHFNMWMNAVRLTDLAITDYEAARGHLATYREHAREGQIGPFYQAINDLESCVGATFRSVLNCERLQVMETRKLNGPTTRQREMLRLARNHIQHMDDKLEKGQVGPRDIHLLAPLATGLAIGKVRLPYRDLASCITKLYRNIEIIRRAPSK
;
A
#
# COMPACT_ATOMS: atom_id res chain seq x y z
N MET A 1 35.77 1.41 -13.05
CA MET A 1 35.73 2.82 -12.58
C MET A 1 34.33 3.06 -12.03
N SER A 2 34.16 3.21 -10.71
CA SER A 2 32.82 3.45 -10.12
C SER A 2 32.53 4.93 -10.20
N ILE A 3 31.47 5.32 -10.90
CA ILE A 3 31.01 6.70 -10.96
C ILE A 3 30.25 6.97 -9.66
N ARG A 4 30.71 7.94 -8.86
CA ARG A 4 29.98 8.41 -7.68
C ARG A 4 29.18 9.66 -8.03
N PHE A 5 27.90 9.66 -7.69
CA PHE A 5 27.01 10.81 -7.86
C PHE A 5 27.02 11.69 -6.61
N SER A 6 27.09 13.00 -6.82
CA SER A 6 26.81 13.99 -5.78
C SER A 6 25.29 14.13 -5.58
N ASP A 7 24.86 14.63 -4.42
CA ASP A 7 23.44 14.94 -4.18
C ASP A 7 22.86 15.93 -5.23
N ALA A 8 23.69 16.86 -5.71
CA ALA A 8 23.33 17.78 -6.79
C ALA A 8 23.15 17.05 -8.13
N GLY A 9 24.02 16.08 -8.43
CA GLY A 9 23.92 15.26 -9.62
C GLY A 9 22.65 14.41 -9.62
N LEU A 10 22.32 13.77 -8.49
CA LEU A 10 21.09 12.99 -8.35
C LEU A 10 19.83 13.88 -8.53
N ARG A 11 19.80 15.09 -7.94
CA ARG A 11 18.69 16.02 -8.14
C ARG A 11 18.56 16.48 -9.60
N ALA A 12 19.67 16.72 -10.28
CA ALA A 12 19.66 17.09 -11.69
C ALA A 12 19.07 15.98 -12.58
N LEU A 13 19.21 14.73 -12.15
CA LEU A 13 18.61 13.54 -12.78
C LEU A 13 17.18 13.26 -12.32
N GLY A 14 16.61 14.09 -11.44
CA GLY A 14 15.24 13.92 -10.93
C GLY A 14 15.10 12.99 -9.73
N TYR A 15 16.20 12.53 -9.13
CA TYR A 15 16.17 11.66 -7.94
C TYR A 15 16.18 12.47 -6.64
N PRO A 16 15.49 12.00 -5.59
CA PRO A 16 15.62 12.60 -4.27
C PRO A 16 17.03 12.38 -3.72
N PRO A 17 17.57 13.36 -2.95
CA PRO A 17 18.89 13.20 -2.34
C PRO A 17 18.87 12.06 -1.30
N PRO A 18 19.93 11.21 -1.24
CA PRO A 18 19.99 10.04 -0.39
C PRO A 18 19.90 10.29 1.12
N HIS A 19 20.13 11.54 1.56
CA HIS A 19 20.02 11.90 2.97
C HIS A 19 18.56 12.02 3.47
N ILE A 20 17.57 11.95 2.57
CA ILE A 20 16.16 11.97 2.99
C ILE A 20 15.87 10.74 3.81
N GLN A 21 15.43 10.95 5.05
CA GLN A 21 14.90 9.88 5.90
C GLN A 21 13.40 9.71 5.63
N TYR A 22 13.03 8.50 5.19
CA TYR A 22 11.64 8.15 4.95
C TYR A 22 11.03 7.62 6.26
N ASN A 23 10.13 8.41 6.86
CA ASN A 23 9.50 8.07 8.14
C ASN A 23 8.30 7.13 7.91
N MET A 24 8.58 5.95 7.38
CA MET A 24 7.59 4.88 7.18
C MET A 24 7.45 4.07 8.48
N PRO A 25 6.24 4.01 9.10
CA PRO A 25 6.01 3.11 10.22
C PRO A 25 6.34 1.66 9.86
N ASP A 26 6.89 0.93 10.81
CA ASP A 26 7.20 -0.49 10.65
C ASP A 26 5.91 -1.32 10.76
N LEU A 27 5.63 -2.16 9.77
CA LEU A 27 4.50 -3.08 9.76
C LEU A 27 4.95 -4.56 9.77
N SER A 28 6.23 -4.83 10.00
CA SER A 28 6.79 -6.19 9.99
C SER A 28 6.10 -7.14 10.98
N ASP A 29 5.57 -6.61 12.09
CA ASP A 29 4.77 -7.39 13.05
C ASP A 29 3.42 -7.86 12.51
N LEU A 30 2.90 -7.20 11.46
CA LEU A 30 1.67 -7.58 10.77
C LEU A 30 1.90 -8.64 9.69
N PHE A 31 3.01 -9.34 9.73
CA PHE A 31 3.47 -10.23 8.67
C PHE A 31 2.32 -10.91 7.93
N PRO A 32 2.32 -10.96 6.57
CA PRO A 32 1.18 -11.41 5.75
C PRO A 32 0.95 -12.92 5.92
N ARG A 33 0.33 -13.31 7.03
CA ARG A 33 0.00 -14.70 7.39
C ARG A 33 -1.50 -14.98 7.32
N ASN A 34 -2.31 -13.97 6.95
CA ASN A 34 -3.75 -14.16 6.96
C ASN A 34 -4.18 -15.31 6.04
N MET A 35 -3.61 -15.42 4.83
CA MET A 35 -3.90 -16.52 3.91
C MET A 35 -3.47 -17.87 4.49
N ALA A 36 -2.28 -17.96 5.09
CA ALA A 36 -1.81 -19.18 5.74
C ALA A 36 -2.69 -19.56 6.95
N ASN A 37 -3.04 -18.56 7.78
CA ASN A 37 -3.92 -18.79 8.93
C ASN A 37 -5.31 -19.26 8.52
N VAL A 38 -5.88 -18.72 7.44
CA VAL A 38 -7.16 -19.19 6.88
C VAL A 38 -7.08 -20.64 6.42
N SER A 39 -6.02 -20.98 5.70
CA SER A 39 -5.80 -22.35 5.23
C SER A 39 -5.68 -23.33 6.40
N LEU A 40 -4.92 -22.96 7.43
CA LEU A 40 -4.75 -23.77 8.63
C LEU A 40 -6.08 -23.94 9.39
N ASP A 41 -6.84 -22.85 9.59
CA ASP A 41 -8.14 -22.90 10.28
C ASP A 41 -9.14 -23.80 9.52
N ARG A 42 -9.11 -23.80 8.20
CA ARG A 42 -9.96 -24.70 7.39
C ARG A 42 -9.55 -26.16 7.54
N LEU A 43 -8.24 -26.45 7.49
CA LEU A 43 -7.72 -27.81 7.64
C LEU A 43 -8.01 -28.38 9.03
N THR A 44 -7.98 -27.55 10.06
CA THR A 44 -8.23 -27.95 11.45
C THR A 44 -9.71 -27.88 11.87
N GLY A 45 -10.61 -27.45 10.98
CA GLY A 45 -12.03 -27.27 11.28
C GLY A 45 -12.34 -26.08 12.20
N ASN A 46 -11.37 -25.23 12.46
CA ASN A 46 -11.51 -24.04 13.33
C ASN A 46 -11.99 -22.78 12.61
N PHE A 47 -12.23 -22.88 11.30
CA PHE A 47 -12.68 -21.76 10.51
C PHE A 47 -14.08 -21.28 10.94
N ARG A 48 -14.17 -20.01 11.34
CA ARG A 48 -15.40 -19.34 11.82
C ARG A 48 -15.86 -18.18 10.92
N GLY A 49 -15.22 -18.01 9.77
CA GLY A 49 -15.50 -16.90 8.84
C GLY A 49 -16.87 -17.03 8.13
N PRO A 50 -17.10 -16.21 7.09
CA PRO A 50 -18.38 -16.19 6.37
C PRO A 50 -18.79 -17.54 5.83
N LYS A 51 -20.06 -17.93 5.99
CA LYS A 51 -20.62 -19.20 5.48
C LYS A 51 -21.13 -19.10 4.06
N SER A 52 -21.71 -17.94 3.69
CA SER A 52 -22.18 -17.69 2.32
C SER A 52 -21.01 -17.67 1.35
N HIS A 53 -21.14 -18.35 0.23
CA HIS A 53 -20.08 -18.41 -0.80
C HIS A 53 -19.65 -17.04 -1.30
N SER A 54 -20.58 -16.14 -1.54
CA SER A 54 -20.29 -14.77 -1.99
C SER A 54 -19.55 -13.95 -0.95
N HIS A 55 -19.98 -14.01 0.33
CA HIS A 55 -19.32 -13.32 1.44
C HIS A 55 -17.92 -13.91 1.68
N PHE A 56 -17.79 -15.22 1.61
CA PHE A 56 -16.50 -15.90 1.72
C PHE A 56 -15.52 -15.44 0.63
N ASN A 57 -15.93 -15.42 -0.63
CA ASN A 57 -15.08 -14.99 -1.74
C ASN A 57 -14.67 -13.51 -1.60
N MET A 58 -15.60 -12.65 -1.18
CA MET A 58 -15.29 -11.23 -0.93
C MET A 58 -14.31 -11.06 0.22
N TRP A 59 -14.50 -11.82 1.31
CA TRP A 59 -13.59 -11.82 2.44
C TRP A 59 -12.21 -12.36 2.05
N MET A 60 -12.13 -13.47 1.33
CA MET A 60 -10.86 -14.02 0.81
C MET A 60 -10.10 -13.00 -0.06
N ASN A 61 -10.84 -12.26 -0.89
CA ASN A 61 -10.21 -11.19 -1.68
C ASN A 61 -9.70 -10.05 -0.79
N ALA A 62 -10.44 -9.66 0.27
CA ALA A 62 -9.96 -8.70 1.25
C ALA A 62 -8.70 -9.19 1.97
N VAL A 63 -8.64 -10.47 2.36
CA VAL A 63 -7.46 -11.12 2.96
C VAL A 63 -6.27 -11.00 2.03
N ARG A 64 -6.40 -11.46 0.79
CA ARG A 64 -5.33 -11.44 -0.21
C ARG A 64 -4.81 -10.02 -0.47
N LEU A 65 -5.72 -9.06 -0.61
CA LEU A 65 -5.35 -7.66 -0.87
C LEU A 65 -4.67 -7.01 0.34
N THR A 66 -5.06 -7.38 1.56
CA THR A 66 -4.40 -6.86 2.77
C THR A 66 -2.99 -7.45 2.92
N ASP A 67 -2.83 -8.75 2.70
CA ASP A 67 -1.51 -9.39 2.72
C ASP A 67 -0.59 -8.79 1.64
N LEU A 68 -1.11 -8.53 0.44
CA LEU A 68 -0.37 -7.84 -0.63
C LEU A 68 0.03 -6.42 -0.20
N ALA A 69 -0.89 -5.65 0.39
CA ALA A 69 -0.60 -4.28 0.83
C ALA A 69 0.50 -4.24 1.91
N ILE A 70 0.53 -5.20 2.83
CA ILE A 70 1.60 -5.31 3.85
C ILE A 70 2.93 -5.64 3.17
N THR A 71 2.94 -6.64 2.30
CA THR A 71 4.15 -7.08 1.57
C THR A 71 4.75 -5.95 0.77
N ASP A 72 3.94 -5.26 -0.04
CA ASP A 72 4.40 -4.17 -0.90
C ASP A 72 4.86 -2.96 -0.06
N TYR A 73 4.17 -2.65 1.05
CA TYR A 73 4.59 -1.58 1.94
C TYR A 73 5.96 -1.83 2.54
N GLU A 74 6.21 -3.03 3.06
CA GLU A 74 7.49 -3.41 3.67
C GLU A 74 8.60 -3.55 2.61
N ALA A 75 8.29 -4.05 1.41
CA ALA A 75 9.22 -4.08 0.28
C ALA A 75 9.66 -2.67 -0.10
N ALA A 76 8.72 -1.73 -0.24
CA ALA A 76 9.02 -0.34 -0.53
C ALA A 76 9.90 0.31 0.55
N ARG A 77 9.62 0.02 1.83
CA ARG A 77 10.43 0.51 2.96
C ARG A 77 11.87 0.00 2.86
N GLY A 78 12.05 -1.28 2.55
CA GLY A 78 13.37 -1.89 2.32
C GLY A 78 14.09 -1.30 1.12
N HIS A 79 13.40 -1.14 -0.01
CA HIS A 79 13.97 -0.56 -1.23
C HIS A 79 14.39 0.91 -1.04
N LEU A 80 13.62 1.72 -0.29
CA LEU A 80 14.01 3.10 0.03
C LEU A 80 15.22 3.15 0.96
N ALA A 81 15.36 2.19 1.89
CA ALA A 81 16.56 2.06 2.72
C ALA A 81 17.79 1.74 1.86
N THR A 82 17.68 0.73 0.98
CA THR A 82 18.75 0.36 0.03
C THR A 82 19.13 1.52 -0.90
N TYR A 83 18.14 2.26 -1.42
CA TYR A 83 18.41 3.46 -2.21
C TYR A 83 19.24 4.48 -1.44
N ARG A 84 18.90 4.77 -0.18
CA ARG A 84 19.65 5.72 0.64
C ARG A 84 21.12 5.33 0.82
N GLU A 85 21.39 4.05 0.96
CA GLU A 85 22.74 3.52 1.17
C GLU A 85 23.58 3.58 -0.11
N HIS A 86 23.00 3.28 -1.26
CA HIS A 86 23.74 2.98 -2.49
C HIS A 86 23.49 3.95 -3.67
N ALA A 87 22.61 4.96 -3.52
CA ALA A 87 22.29 5.88 -4.62
C ALA A 87 23.50 6.65 -5.15
N ARG A 88 24.45 7.02 -4.26
CA ARG A 88 25.67 7.71 -4.64
C ARG A 88 26.62 6.84 -5.46
N GLU A 89 26.45 5.52 -5.38
CA GLU A 89 27.19 4.52 -6.16
C GLU A 89 26.50 4.19 -7.49
N GLY A 90 25.44 4.92 -7.84
CA GLY A 90 24.67 4.75 -9.06
C GLY A 90 23.56 3.70 -8.98
N GLN A 91 23.30 3.12 -7.80
CA GLN A 91 22.23 2.14 -7.62
C GLN A 91 20.89 2.85 -7.40
N ILE A 92 20.26 3.27 -8.49
CA ILE A 92 18.97 3.97 -8.49
C ILE A 92 17.78 3.02 -8.65
N GLY A 93 18.00 1.79 -9.08
CA GLY A 93 16.96 0.76 -9.28
C GLY A 93 16.03 0.57 -8.08
N PRO A 94 16.55 0.50 -6.84
CA PRO A 94 15.70 0.36 -5.64
C PRO A 94 14.69 1.50 -5.46
N PHE A 95 14.98 2.73 -5.91
CA PHE A 95 14.01 3.82 -5.87
C PHE A 95 12.79 3.56 -6.74
N TYR A 96 12.99 3.06 -7.96
CA TYR A 96 11.87 2.69 -8.85
C TYR A 96 11.10 1.48 -8.34
N GLN A 97 11.79 0.49 -7.76
CA GLN A 97 11.12 -0.64 -7.12
C GLN A 97 10.21 -0.17 -5.99
N ALA A 98 10.69 0.75 -5.16
CA ALA A 98 9.86 1.33 -4.09
C ALA A 98 8.63 2.08 -4.62
N ILE A 99 8.75 2.79 -5.75
CA ILE A 99 7.59 3.45 -6.39
C ILE A 99 6.56 2.41 -6.82
N ASN A 100 6.97 1.36 -7.53
CA ASN A 100 6.08 0.29 -8.00
C ASN A 100 5.38 -0.41 -6.83
N ASP A 101 6.11 -0.72 -5.76
CA ASP A 101 5.55 -1.35 -4.56
C ASP A 101 4.53 -0.43 -3.88
N LEU A 102 4.81 0.88 -3.78
CA LEU A 102 3.90 1.85 -3.18
C LEU A 102 2.62 2.05 -4.02
N GLU A 103 2.72 2.03 -5.34
CA GLU A 103 1.56 2.07 -6.23
C GLU A 103 0.67 0.83 -6.05
N SER A 104 1.28 -0.35 -6.03
CA SER A 104 0.60 -1.62 -5.76
C SER A 104 -0.04 -1.62 -4.37
N CYS A 105 0.70 -1.19 -3.34
CA CYS A 105 0.22 -1.06 -1.97
C CYS A 105 -1.01 -0.17 -1.85
N VAL A 106 -0.99 1.04 -2.44
CA VAL A 106 -2.14 1.97 -2.44
C VAL A 106 -3.35 1.33 -3.12
N GLY A 107 -3.15 0.70 -4.27
CA GLY A 107 -4.19 0.00 -5.01
C GLY A 107 -4.80 -1.16 -4.24
N ALA A 108 -3.98 -1.99 -3.62
CA ALA A 108 -4.41 -3.12 -2.80
C ALA A 108 -5.15 -2.66 -1.55
N THR A 109 -4.61 -1.65 -0.84
CA THR A 109 -5.24 -1.06 0.36
C THR A 109 -6.63 -0.54 0.03
N PHE A 110 -6.78 0.28 -1.02
CA PHE A 110 -8.08 0.84 -1.39
C PHE A 110 -9.11 -0.23 -1.75
N ARG A 111 -8.73 -1.24 -2.55
CA ARG A 111 -9.63 -2.35 -2.91
C ARG A 111 -10.02 -3.19 -1.69
N SER A 112 -9.10 -3.41 -0.74
CA SER A 112 -9.41 -4.11 0.51
C SER A 112 -10.38 -3.32 1.38
N VAL A 113 -10.23 -1.97 1.46
CA VAL A 113 -11.21 -1.09 2.14
C VAL A 113 -12.61 -1.29 1.57
N LEU A 114 -12.77 -1.26 0.25
CA LEU A 114 -14.07 -1.44 -0.40
C LEU A 114 -14.69 -2.82 -0.10
N ASN A 115 -13.89 -3.87 -0.09
CA ASN A 115 -14.38 -5.21 0.25
C ASN A 115 -14.81 -5.29 1.73
N CYS A 116 -14.04 -4.70 2.65
CA CYS A 116 -14.41 -4.66 4.07
C CYS A 116 -15.69 -3.83 4.32
N GLU A 117 -15.87 -2.69 3.64
CA GLU A 117 -17.09 -1.88 3.73
C GLU A 117 -18.32 -2.67 3.26
N ARG A 118 -18.21 -3.40 2.16
CA ARG A 118 -19.29 -4.28 1.66
C ARG A 118 -19.60 -5.41 2.64
N LEU A 119 -18.57 -6.07 3.16
CA LEU A 119 -18.70 -7.12 4.18
C LEU A 119 -19.35 -6.61 5.45
N GLN A 120 -19.01 -5.39 5.90
CA GLN A 120 -19.63 -4.77 7.06
C GLN A 120 -21.16 -4.66 6.90
N VAL A 121 -21.63 -4.25 5.72
CA VAL A 121 -23.07 -4.15 5.41
C VAL A 121 -23.72 -5.55 5.37
N MET A 122 -23.09 -6.50 4.67
CA MET A 122 -23.63 -7.84 4.44
C MET A 122 -23.66 -8.69 5.71
N GLU A 123 -22.65 -8.56 6.56
CA GLU A 123 -22.52 -9.34 7.81
C GLU A 123 -23.10 -8.60 9.03
N THR A 124 -23.62 -7.39 8.86
CA THR A 124 -24.14 -6.53 9.95
C THR A 124 -23.15 -6.41 11.13
N ARG A 125 -21.85 -6.38 10.82
CA ARG A 125 -20.78 -6.29 11.80
C ARG A 125 -20.13 -4.91 11.74
N LYS A 126 -19.83 -4.35 12.91
CA LYS A 126 -19.06 -3.10 12.99
C LYS A 126 -17.57 -3.40 12.80
N LEU A 127 -17.01 -2.94 11.69
CA LEU A 127 -15.59 -2.99 11.39
C LEU A 127 -14.95 -1.61 11.59
N ASN A 128 -13.66 -1.59 11.91
CA ASN A 128 -12.89 -0.34 12.06
C ASN A 128 -12.36 0.10 10.69
N GLY A 129 -13.14 0.93 9.99
CA GLY A 129 -12.73 1.48 8.71
C GLY A 129 -11.70 2.62 8.81
N PRO A 130 -11.11 3.02 7.68
CA PRO A 130 -10.38 4.27 7.59
C PRO A 130 -11.31 5.45 7.91
N THR A 131 -10.75 6.56 8.36
CA THR A 131 -11.52 7.81 8.49
C THR A 131 -11.97 8.29 7.11
N THR A 132 -13.00 9.13 7.04
CA THR A 132 -13.49 9.73 5.78
C THR A 132 -12.34 10.39 5.01
N ARG A 133 -11.45 11.12 5.71
CA ARG A 133 -10.27 11.74 5.11
C ARG A 133 -9.29 10.71 4.55
N GLN A 134 -8.96 9.66 5.31
CA GLN A 134 -8.05 8.60 4.85
C GLN A 134 -8.61 7.87 3.61
N ARG A 135 -9.90 7.55 3.65
CA ARG A 135 -10.60 6.90 2.54
C ARG A 135 -10.57 7.77 1.28
N GLU A 136 -10.83 9.06 1.41
CA GLU A 136 -10.80 10.00 0.28
C GLU A 136 -9.39 10.15 -0.29
N MET A 137 -8.37 10.28 0.55
CA MET A 137 -6.98 10.35 0.09
C MET A 137 -6.55 9.09 -0.66
N LEU A 138 -6.91 7.89 -0.16
CA LEU A 138 -6.64 6.63 -0.85
C LEU A 138 -7.37 6.56 -2.20
N ARG A 139 -8.65 7.00 -2.26
CA ARG A 139 -9.44 7.04 -3.50
C ARG A 139 -8.78 7.95 -4.53
N LEU A 140 -8.40 9.16 -4.13
CA LEU A 140 -7.77 10.14 -5.03
C LEU A 140 -6.39 9.65 -5.50
N ALA A 141 -5.58 9.09 -4.59
CA ALA A 141 -4.28 8.53 -4.92
C ALA A 141 -4.40 7.40 -5.95
N ARG A 142 -5.28 6.41 -5.69
CA ARG A 142 -5.53 5.29 -6.60
C ARG A 142 -6.05 5.76 -7.96
N ASN A 143 -7.01 6.70 -7.98
CA ASN A 143 -7.54 7.20 -9.24
C ASN A 143 -6.45 7.94 -10.05
N HIS A 144 -5.58 8.69 -9.37
CA HIS A 144 -4.47 9.36 -10.05
C HIS A 144 -3.51 8.35 -10.69
N ILE A 145 -3.14 7.30 -9.96
CA ILE A 145 -2.28 6.21 -10.46
C ILE A 145 -2.94 5.55 -11.70
N GLN A 146 -4.22 5.17 -11.62
CA GLN A 146 -4.90 4.45 -12.70
C GLN A 146 -5.13 5.27 -13.97
N HIS A 147 -5.32 6.58 -13.87
CA HIS A 147 -5.61 7.44 -15.01
C HIS A 147 -4.39 8.18 -15.54
N MET A 148 -3.19 7.80 -15.10
CA MET A 148 -1.99 8.48 -15.54
C MET A 148 -1.68 8.18 -16.99
N ASP A 149 -1.82 6.93 -17.42
CA ASP A 149 -1.58 6.53 -18.80
C ASP A 149 -2.50 7.33 -19.75
N ASP A 150 -3.79 7.43 -19.42
CA ASP A 150 -4.75 8.24 -20.16
C ASP A 150 -4.35 9.73 -20.26
N LYS A 151 -3.76 10.27 -19.17
CA LYS A 151 -3.31 11.67 -19.14
C LYS A 151 -2.05 11.87 -19.96
N LEU A 152 -1.13 10.91 -19.92
CA LEU A 152 0.08 10.91 -20.74
C LEU A 152 -0.27 10.87 -22.23
N GLU A 153 -1.15 9.95 -22.63
CA GLU A 153 -1.63 9.83 -24.01
C GLU A 153 -2.30 11.10 -24.52
N LYS A 154 -3.06 11.79 -23.65
CA LYS A 154 -3.75 13.05 -23.98
C LYS A 154 -2.87 14.29 -23.87
N GLY A 155 -1.57 14.17 -23.57
CA GLY A 155 -0.66 15.29 -23.38
C GLY A 155 -1.05 16.20 -22.21
N GLN A 156 -1.82 15.72 -21.24
CA GLN A 156 -2.32 16.48 -20.09
C GLN A 156 -1.35 16.50 -18.90
N VAL A 157 -0.17 15.90 -19.08
CA VAL A 157 0.89 15.84 -18.07
C VAL A 157 1.95 16.85 -18.44
N GLY A 158 2.15 17.86 -17.60
CA GLY A 158 3.20 18.86 -17.77
C GLY A 158 4.60 18.27 -17.51
N PRO A 159 5.67 18.94 -18.01
CA PRO A 159 7.05 18.46 -17.81
C PRO A 159 7.48 18.30 -16.34
N ARG A 160 6.73 18.92 -15.42
CA ARG A 160 6.95 18.82 -13.96
C ARG A 160 6.04 17.79 -13.27
N ASP A 161 5.08 17.22 -13.99
CA ASP A 161 4.11 16.26 -13.46
C ASP A 161 4.49 14.80 -13.75
N ILE A 162 5.71 14.57 -14.27
CA ILE A 162 6.24 13.28 -14.72
C ILE A 162 6.35 12.26 -13.57
N HIS A 163 6.32 12.70 -12.33
CA HIS A 163 6.37 11.78 -11.18
C HIS A 163 4.96 11.38 -10.77
N LEU A 164 4.54 10.22 -11.25
CA LEU A 164 3.29 9.56 -10.89
C LEU A 164 3.11 9.50 -9.39
N LEU A 165 4.11 9.00 -8.72
CA LEU A 165 4.20 8.88 -7.27
C LEU A 165 5.62 9.25 -6.85
N ALA A 166 5.75 10.20 -5.94
CA ALA A 166 7.03 10.60 -5.37
C ALA A 166 7.06 10.30 -3.87
N PRO A 167 7.92 9.38 -3.42
CA PRO A 167 8.20 9.21 -2.00
C PRO A 167 8.82 10.50 -1.41
N LEU A 168 8.19 11.02 -0.37
CA LEU A 168 8.68 12.15 0.43
C LEU A 168 9.10 11.66 1.81
N ALA A 169 9.72 12.51 2.62
CA ALA A 169 10.15 12.14 3.98
C ALA A 169 9.00 11.57 4.85
N THR A 170 7.79 12.11 4.74
CA THR A 170 6.66 11.76 5.63
C THR A 170 5.46 11.12 4.93
N GLY A 171 5.53 10.88 3.62
CA GLY A 171 4.40 10.34 2.85
C GLY A 171 4.64 10.33 1.37
N LEU A 172 3.59 10.08 0.61
CA LEU A 172 3.56 10.02 -0.84
C LEU A 172 2.99 11.30 -1.42
N ALA A 173 3.63 11.83 -2.44
CA ALA A 173 3.06 12.85 -3.32
C ALA A 173 2.57 12.17 -4.60
N ILE A 174 1.30 12.34 -4.93
CA ILE A 174 0.67 11.76 -6.11
C ILE A 174 -0.14 12.88 -6.77
N GLY A 175 0.45 13.56 -7.73
CA GLY A 175 -0.09 14.81 -8.25
C GLY A 175 -0.28 15.84 -7.13
N LYS A 176 -1.54 16.30 -6.92
CA LYS A 176 -1.89 17.22 -5.84
C LYS A 176 -2.20 16.52 -4.50
N VAL A 177 -2.28 15.20 -4.50
CA VAL A 177 -2.59 14.41 -3.30
C VAL A 177 -1.32 14.25 -2.45
N ARG A 178 -1.49 14.33 -1.15
CA ARG A 178 -0.45 14.00 -0.16
C ARG A 178 -1.00 12.94 0.78
N LEU A 179 -0.44 11.73 0.69
CA LEU A 179 -0.83 10.59 1.52
C LEU A 179 0.28 10.30 2.54
N PRO A 180 0.11 10.69 3.82
CA PRO A 180 1.10 10.41 4.86
C PRO A 180 1.31 8.91 5.05
N TYR A 181 2.56 8.45 5.23
CA TYR A 181 2.87 7.04 5.50
C TYR A 181 2.13 6.50 6.74
N ARG A 182 2.02 7.32 7.79
CA ARG A 182 1.25 6.96 9.00
C ARG A 182 -0.22 6.68 8.71
N ASP A 183 -0.83 7.41 7.76
CA ASP A 183 -2.24 7.22 7.40
C ASP A 183 -2.41 5.95 6.57
N LEU A 184 -1.49 5.69 5.63
CA LEU A 184 -1.47 4.44 4.85
C LEU A 184 -1.25 3.24 5.77
N ALA A 185 -0.24 3.28 6.63
CA ALA A 185 0.04 2.23 7.62
C ALA A 185 -1.14 2.00 8.58
N SER A 186 -1.79 3.08 9.05
CA SER A 186 -2.99 2.98 9.88
C SER A 186 -4.15 2.28 9.15
N CYS A 187 -4.36 2.59 7.86
CA CYS A 187 -5.38 1.90 7.06
C CYS A 187 -5.08 0.41 6.94
N ILE A 188 -3.84 0.03 6.62
CA ILE A 188 -3.41 -1.37 6.48
C ILE A 188 -3.60 -2.10 7.83
N THR A 189 -3.18 -1.51 8.94
CA THR A 189 -3.35 -2.10 10.28
C THR A 189 -4.83 -2.34 10.62
N LYS A 190 -5.71 -1.39 10.30
CA LYS A 190 -7.16 -1.56 10.51
C LYS A 190 -7.74 -2.68 9.67
N LEU A 191 -7.34 -2.77 8.40
CA LEU A 191 -7.76 -3.85 7.51
C LEU A 191 -7.32 -5.23 8.05
N TYR A 192 -6.07 -5.34 8.47
CA TYR A 192 -5.54 -6.56 9.10
C TYR A 192 -6.39 -6.99 10.30
N ARG A 193 -6.69 -6.05 11.21
CA ARG A 193 -7.54 -6.32 12.38
C ARG A 193 -8.97 -6.71 12.00
N ASN A 194 -9.53 -6.08 10.97
CA ASN A 194 -10.87 -6.42 10.49
C ASN A 194 -10.94 -7.85 9.94
N ILE A 195 -9.92 -8.28 9.21
CA ILE A 195 -9.81 -9.66 8.70
C ILE A 195 -9.78 -10.65 9.88
N GLU A 196 -9.02 -10.37 10.92
CA GLU A 196 -8.97 -11.18 12.14
C GLU A 196 -10.32 -11.23 12.90
N ILE A 197 -11.00 -10.08 12.99
CA ILE A 197 -12.36 -10.03 13.60
C ILE A 197 -13.32 -10.92 12.84
N ILE A 198 -13.33 -10.86 11.50
CA ILE A 198 -14.23 -11.65 10.67
C ILE A 198 -13.86 -13.15 10.78
N ARG A 199 -12.57 -13.47 10.79
CA ARG A 199 -12.06 -14.83 10.89
C ARG A 199 -12.49 -15.56 12.16
N ARG A 200 -12.47 -14.85 13.30
CA ARG A 200 -12.71 -15.44 14.64
C ARG A 200 -14.16 -15.37 15.10
N ALA A 201 -14.96 -14.56 14.45
CA ALA A 201 -16.32 -14.35 14.92
C ALA A 201 -17.24 -15.52 14.54
N PRO A 202 -18.07 -16.03 15.47
CA PRO A 202 -19.08 -17.03 15.13
C PRO A 202 -20.00 -16.48 14.05
N SER A 203 -20.19 -17.23 12.98
CA SER A 203 -21.20 -16.91 11.96
C SER A 203 -22.58 -17.03 12.61
N LYS A 204 -23.37 -15.96 12.52
CA LYS A 204 -24.78 -15.97 12.88
C LYS A 204 -25.59 -16.86 11.96
#